data_8ba2bf7caa226cd89305373b4d5f62f1
#
_entry.id   8ba2bf7caa226cd89305373b4d5f62f1
#
_cell.length_a   1.000
_cell.length_b   1.000
_cell.length_c   1.000
_cell.angle_alpha   90.00
_cell.angle_beta   90.00
_cell.angle_gamma   90.00
#
_symmetry.space_group_name_H-M   'P 1'
#
loop_
_entity.id
_entity.type
_entity.pdbx_description
1 polymer ?
#
loop_
_entity_poly.entity_id
_entity_poly.type
_entity_poly.pdbx_seq_one_letter_code
_entity_poly.pdbx_strand_id
1 'polypeptide(L)'
;MGTYKYQAEIDVLIQQGLKMPEVVKPNDLKGFRFVFSSDMSKSYLPNYIMKPQRAIMNGQRKVDVGGYALSCFIEKDKAIKFYHLLAKNMRNIYKTIGDSISSGIVTNNDGNITALASNGHYNLFEFPSCDLSKTFKLEEGKLWKQ
;
A
#
# COMPACT_ATOMS: atom_id res chain seq x y z
N MET A 1 -16.67 2.33 16.28
CA MET A 1 -15.83 1.16 16.14
C MET A 1 -15.17 1.14 14.79
N GLY A 2 -13.90 1.28 14.78
CA GLY A 2 -13.16 1.37 13.55
C GLY A 2 -13.19 0.09 12.73
N THR A 3 -14.18 -0.02 11.84
CA THR A 3 -14.20 -1.10 10.87
C THR A 3 -13.47 -0.63 9.64
N TYR A 4 -12.46 -1.40 9.21
CA TYR A 4 -11.72 -1.08 8.00
C TYR A 4 -12.48 -1.57 6.76
N LYS A 5 -12.13 -0.99 5.62
CA LYS A 5 -12.73 -1.37 4.33
C LYS A 5 -12.67 -2.88 4.09
N TYR A 6 -11.55 -3.49 4.46
CA TYR A 6 -11.33 -4.93 4.28
C TYR A 6 -11.32 -5.68 5.60
N GLN A 7 -12.15 -5.24 6.56
CA GLN A 7 -12.16 -5.81 7.90
C GLN A 7 -12.48 -7.31 7.90
N ALA A 8 -13.42 -7.74 7.06
CA ALA A 8 -13.80 -9.16 7.01
C ALA A 8 -12.61 -10.03 6.60
N GLU A 9 -11.86 -9.59 5.59
CA GLU A 9 -10.67 -10.31 5.12
C GLU A 9 -9.56 -10.29 6.18
N ILE A 10 -9.37 -9.16 6.83
CA ILE A 10 -8.40 -9.02 7.92
C ILE A 10 -8.75 -9.99 9.05
N ASP A 11 -10.02 -10.09 9.42
CA ASP A 11 -10.48 -10.96 10.50
C ASP A 11 -10.18 -12.43 10.20
N VAL A 12 -10.27 -12.84 8.95
CA VAL A 12 -9.91 -14.22 8.56
C VAL A 12 -8.44 -14.50 8.90
N LEU A 13 -7.54 -13.55 8.57
CA LEU A 13 -6.12 -13.72 8.88
C LEU A 13 -5.86 -13.73 10.38
N ILE A 14 -6.57 -12.89 11.14
CA ILE A 14 -6.45 -12.86 12.60
C ILE A 14 -6.90 -14.20 13.20
N GLN A 15 -7.98 -14.78 12.69
CA GLN A 15 -8.45 -16.10 13.13
C GLN A 15 -7.44 -17.18 12.82
N GLN A 16 -6.59 -17.00 11.82
CA GLN A 16 -5.52 -17.93 11.46
C GLN A 16 -4.24 -17.70 12.26
N GLY A 17 -4.25 -16.80 13.23
CA GLY A 17 -3.13 -16.56 14.13
C GLY A 17 -2.29 -15.33 13.81
N LEU A 18 -2.62 -14.59 12.77
CA LEU A 18 -1.89 -13.37 12.46
C LEU A 18 -2.37 -12.22 13.35
N LYS A 19 -1.50 -11.24 13.56
CA LYS A 19 -1.81 -10.11 14.44
C LYS A 19 -1.94 -8.83 13.64
N MET A 20 -2.91 -8.00 14.04
CA MET A 20 -3.03 -6.65 13.55
C MET A 20 -1.88 -5.81 14.13
N PRO A 21 -1.14 -5.06 13.30
CA PRO A 21 -0.09 -4.19 13.82
C PRO A 21 -0.70 -3.03 14.60
N GLU A 22 0.11 -2.39 15.44
CA GLU A 22 -0.30 -1.16 16.08
C GLU A 22 -0.47 -0.08 15.03
N VAL A 23 -1.50 0.73 15.19
CA VAL A 23 -1.82 1.80 14.25
C VAL A 23 -2.06 3.10 15.00
N VAL A 24 -1.84 4.21 14.29
CA VAL A 24 -2.06 5.56 14.80
C VAL A 24 -2.78 6.38 13.74
N LYS A 25 -3.27 7.55 14.12
CA LYS A 25 -3.89 8.47 13.17
C LYS A 25 -2.82 9.10 12.28
N PRO A 26 -3.09 9.29 10.99
CA PRO A 26 -2.11 9.90 10.08
C PRO A 26 -1.87 11.38 10.34
N ASN A 27 -2.87 12.15 10.76
CA ASN A 27 -2.76 13.59 11.04
C ASN A 27 -2.17 14.37 9.86
N ASP A 28 -2.80 14.20 8.68
CA ASP A 28 -2.43 14.90 7.44
C ASP A 28 -0.99 14.61 7.01
N LEU A 29 -0.71 13.33 6.85
CA LEU A 29 0.62 12.86 6.47
C LEU A 29 0.73 12.73 4.96
N LYS A 30 1.88 13.14 4.40
CA LYS A 30 2.14 12.93 2.97
C LYS A 30 2.23 11.44 2.66
N GLY A 31 1.72 11.07 1.48
CA GLY A 31 1.83 9.72 0.98
C GLY A 31 2.28 9.72 -0.47
N PHE A 32 3.24 8.85 -0.77
CA PHE A 32 3.71 8.59 -2.13
C PHE A 32 3.52 7.11 -2.39
N ARG A 33 2.77 6.78 -3.44
CA ARG A 33 2.45 5.40 -3.77
C ARG A 33 2.93 5.06 -5.18
N PHE A 34 3.35 3.81 -5.37
CA PHE A 34 3.59 3.28 -6.71
C PHE A 34 2.25 2.98 -7.36
N VAL A 35 2.09 3.41 -8.60
CA VAL A 35 0.85 3.25 -9.34
C VAL A 35 1.15 2.79 -10.77
N PHE A 36 0.11 2.24 -11.40
CA PHE A 36 0.15 1.84 -12.80
C PHE A 36 -0.48 2.97 -13.62
N SER A 37 0.35 3.73 -14.35
CA SER A 37 -0.13 4.91 -15.07
C SER A 37 -1.18 4.57 -16.12
N SER A 38 -1.17 3.34 -16.64
CA SER A 38 -2.13 2.88 -17.63
C SER A 38 -3.41 2.31 -17.01
N ASP A 39 -3.44 2.10 -15.70
CA ASP A 39 -4.62 1.54 -15.01
C ASP A 39 -4.69 2.10 -13.59
N MET A 40 -5.25 3.28 -13.47
CA MET A 40 -5.35 3.94 -12.18
C MET A 40 -6.36 3.26 -11.26
N SER A 41 -7.32 2.51 -11.81
CA SER A 41 -8.34 1.85 -10.97
C SER A 41 -7.72 0.79 -10.06
N LYS A 42 -6.76 0.01 -10.55
CA LYS A 42 -6.11 -1.01 -9.72
C LYS A 42 -4.97 -0.44 -8.88
N SER A 43 -4.57 0.80 -9.12
CA SER A 43 -3.43 1.42 -8.43
C SER A 43 -3.72 1.69 -6.96
N TYR A 44 -4.98 1.71 -6.55
CA TYR A 44 -5.39 1.97 -5.18
C TYR A 44 -6.06 0.76 -4.52
N LEU A 45 -5.74 -0.44 -5.02
CA LEU A 45 -6.18 -1.68 -4.40
C LEU A 45 -5.02 -2.30 -3.60
N PRO A 46 -5.30 -2.81 -2.40
CA PRO A 46 -4.28 -3.55 -1.66
C PRO A 46 -3.80 -4.79 -2.39
N ASN A 47 -2.60 -5.23 -2.06
CA ASN A 47 -1.96 -6.37 -2.71
C ASN A 47 -2.85 -7.62 -2.73
N TYR A 48 -3.45 -7.97 -1.57
CA TYR A 48 -4.25 -9.19 -1.46
C TYR A 48 -5.63 -9.07 -2.10
N ILE A 49 -6.08 -7.85 -2.40
CA ILE A 49 -7.29 -7.66 -3.19
C ILE A 49 -6.99 -7.87 -4.67
N MET A 50 -5.85 -7.38 -5.14
CA MET A 50 -5.41 -7.62 -6.53
C MET A 50 -5.04 -9.07 -6.78
N LYS A 51 -4.41 -9.71 -5.79
CA LYS A 51 -3.89 -11.09 -5.91
C LYS A 51 -4.31 -11.89 -4.68
N PRO A 52 -5.58 -12.33 -4.61
CA PRO A 52 -6.11 -12.98 -3.40
C PRO A 52 -5.35 -14.24 -2.99
N GLN A 53 -4.74 -14.94 -3.94
CA GLN A 53 -3.99 -16.16 -3.63
C GLN A 53 -2.79 -15.87 -2.71
N ARG A 54 -2.30 -14.63 -2.67
CA ARG A 54 -1.18 -14.28 -1.80
C ARG A 54 -1.55 -14.21 -0.33
N ALA A 55 -2.84 -14.13 -0.02
CA ALA A 55 -3.34 -14.15 1.35
C ALA A 55 -3.47 -15.57 1.90
N ILE A 56 -3.29 -16.60 1.06
CA ILE A 56 -3.44 -17.98 1.48
C ILE A 56 -2.15 -18.47 2.13
N MET A 57 -2.27 -18.93 3.37
CA MET A 57 -1.13 -19.47 4.12
C MET A 57 -0.85 -20.89 3.66
N ASN A 58 0.32 -21.11 3.07
CA ASN A 58 0.70 -22.42 2.56
C ASN A 58 2.06 -22.91 3.08
N GLY A 59 2.57 -22.27 4.12
CA GLY A 59 3.82 -22.67 4.76
C GLY A 59 5.10 -22.19 4.08
N GLN A 60 5.01 -21.74 2.84
CA GLN A 60 6.17 -21.28 2.07
C GLN A 60 6.22 -19.77 1.87
N ARG A 61 5.09 -19.12 2.07
CA ARG A 61 4.96 -17.69 1.82
C ARG A 61 4.63 -16.98 3.12
N LYS A 62 5.34 -15.88 3.34
CA LYS A 62 5.01 -15.02 4.47
C LYS A 62 3.72 -14.25 4.14
N VAL A 63 2.73 -14.42 5.00
CA VAL A 63 1.44 -13.72 4.88
C VAL A 63 1.31 -12.82 6.11
N ASP A 64 0.88 -11.57 5.90
CA ASP A 64 0.59 -10.67 7.01
C ASP A 64 -0.60 -9.77 6.68
N VAL A 65 -1.15 -9.17 7.72
CA VAL A 65 -2.36 -8.35 7.61
C VAL A 65 -2.12 -7.12 6.72
N GLY A 66 -0.87 -6.65 6.63
CA GLY A 66 -0.51 -5.51 5.78
C GLY A 66 -0.81 -5.70 4.31
N GLY A 67 -1.04 -6.93 3.85
CA GLY A 67 -1.47 -7.18 2.47
C GLY A 67 -2.82 -6.59 2.13
N TYR A 68 -3.62 -6.25 3.14
CA TYR A 68 -4.91 -5.56 2.96
C TYR A 68 -4.81 -4.07 3.21
N ALA A 69 -3.60 -3.53 3.37
CA ALA A 69 -3.35 -2.10 3.51
C ALA A 69 -2.77 -1.53 2.23
N LEU A 70 -2.83 -0.21 2.11
CA LEU A 70 -2.18 0.50 1.02
C LEU A 70 -0.78 0.92 1.46
N SER A 71 0.23 0.54 0.68
CA SER A 71 1.62 0.88 0.95
C SER A 71 1.90 2.31 0.54
N CYS A 72 2.50 3.09 1.43
CA CYS A 72 2.85 4.49 1.19
C CYS A 72 4.25 4.79 1.69
N PHE A 73 4.85 5.86 1.14
CA PHE A 73 6.08 6.43 1.65
C PHE A 73 5.83 7.89 2.02
N ILE A 74 6.51 8.37 3.05
CA ILE A 74 6.35 9.76 3.49
C ILE A 74 7.15 10.74 2.63
N GLU A 75 8.18 10.26 1.93
CA GLU A 75 9.05 11.09 1.08
C GLU A 75 9.22 10.46 -0.30
N LYS A 76 9.17 11.31 -1.34
CA LYS A 76 9.31 10.85 -2.72
C LYS A 76 10.66 10.19 -2.98
N ASP A 77 11.74 10.79 -2.49
CA ASP A 77 13.09 10.28 -2.73
C ASP A 77 13.28 8.89 -2.13
N LYS A 78 12.69 8.65 -0.97
CA LYS A 78 12.76 7.33 -0.34
C LYS A 78 11.96 6.30 -1.10
N ALA A 79 10.82 6.69 -1.65
CA ALA A 79 10.02 5.81 -2.50
C ALA A 79 10.81 5.42 -3.76
N ILE A 80 11.43 6.39 -4.43
CA ILE A 80 12.22 6.15 -5.64
C ILE A 80 13.38 5.21 -5.34
N LYS A 81 14.09 5.45 -4.23
CA LYS A 81 15.21 4.60 -3.83
C LYS A 81 14.75 3.16 -3.59
N PHE A 82 13.64 2.99 -2.89
CA PHE A 82 13.08 1.67 -2.63
C PHE A 82 12.70 0.96 -3.94
N TYR A 83 12.08 1.69 -4.86
CA TYR A 83 11.69 1.15 -6.16
C TYR A 83 12.90 0.61 -6.93
N HIS A 84 13.99 1.38 -6.97
CA HIS A 84 15.20 0.95 -7.68
C HIS A 84 15.88 -0.23 -6.99
N LEU A 85 15.80 -0.33 -5.66
CA LEU A 85 16.31 -1.50 -4.95
C LEU A 85 15.51 -2.75 -5.32
N LEU A 86 14.18 -2.65 -5.38
CA LEU A 86 13.34 -3.77 -5.81
C LEU A 86 13.62 -4.16 -7.25
N ALA A 87 13.84 -3.18 -8.11
CA ALA A 87 14.06 -3.42 -9.55
C ALA A 87 15.30 -4.26 -9.83
N LYS A 88 16.28 -4.26 -8.92
CA LYS A 88 17.47 -5.09 -9.08
C LYS A 88 17.16 -6.57 -9.11
N ASN A 89 16.10 -6.99 -8.40
CA ASN A 89 15.74 -8.40 -8.26
C ASN A 89 14.35 -8.71 -8.85
N MET A 90 13.71 -7.74 -9.49
CA MET A 90 12.36 -7.89 -10.01
C MET A 90 12.31 -7.39 -11.45
N ARG A 91 12.36 -8.32 -12.40
CA ARG A 91 12.45 -8.00 -13.82
C ARG A 91 11.25 -7.20 -14.34
N ASN A 92 10.05 -7.53 -13.87
CA ASN A 92 8.82 -6.92 -14.36
C ASN A 92 8.18 -6.02 -13.31
N ILE A 93 9.00 -5.21 -12.63
CA ILE A 93 8.52 -4.36 -11.54
C ILE A 93 7.39 -3.42 -12.00
N TYR A 94 7.46 -2.94 -13.24
CA TYR A 94 6.44 -2.02 -13.78
C TYR A 94 5.08 -2.70 -13.93
N LYS A 95 5.02 -4.03 -14.02
CA LYS A 95 3.79 -4.80 -14.09
C LYS A 95 3.30 -5.23 -12.72
N THR A 96 4.22 -5.33 -11.75
CA THR A 96 3.94 -5.91 -10.43
C THR A 96 3.67 -4.84 -9.39
N ILE A 97 4.49 -3.79 -9.37
CA ILE A 97 4.45 -2.71 -8.38
C ILE A 97 3.87 -1.43 -8.97
N GLY A 98 4.24 -1.14 -10.21
CA GLY A 98 3.83 0.07 -10.91
C GLY A 98 4.97 0.68 -11.68
N ASP A 99 4.64 1.70 -12.46
CA ASP A 99 5.62 2.40 -13.31
C ASP A 99 5.74 3.89 -12.96
N SER A 100 4.96 4.36 -12.02
CA SER A 100 4.87 5.79 -11.69
C SER A 100 4.58 5.98 -10.22
N ILE A 101 4.59 7.22 -9.78
CA ILE A 101 4.24 7.61 -8.40
C ILE A 101 3.02 8.51 -8.43
N SER A 102 2.10 8.30 -7.50
CA SER A 102 1.06 9.26 -7.17
C SER A 102 1.29 9.77 -5.75
N SER A 103 0.81 10.96 -5.46
CA SER A 103 1.01 11.57 -4.17
C SER A 103 -0.22 12.35 -3.69
N GLY A 104 -0.33 12.48 -2.40
CA GLY A 104 -1.41 13.22 -1.76
C GLY A 104 -1.21 13.28 -0.27
N ILE A 105 -2.25 13.72 0.42
CA ILE A 105 -2.25 13.81 1.89
C ILE A 105 -3.20 12.74 2.42
N VAL A 106 -2.69 11.95 3.37
CA VAL A 106 -3.50 10.94 4.07
C VAL A 106 -4.06 11.61 5.32
N THR A 107 -5.38 11.65 5.42
CA THR A 107 -6.08 12.33 6.51
C THR A 107 -6.64 11.33 7.52
N ASN A 108 -7.08 11.84 8.68
CA ASN A 108 -7.70 11.00 9.69
C ASN A 108 -9.02 10.37 9.23
N ASN A 109 -9.63 10.90 8.17
CA ASN A 109 -10.84 10.32 7.58
C ASN A 109 -10.52 9.14 6.65
N ASP A 110 -9.29 9.02 6.21
CA ASP A 110 -8.89 7.96 5.27
C ASP A 110 -8.67 6.62 5.97
N GLY A 111 -8.17 6.63 7.18
CA GLY A 111 -7.90 5.41 7.93
C GLY A 111 -6.84 5.61 9.00
N ASN A 112 -6.24 4.50 9.42
CA ASN A 112 -5.14 4.50 10.40
C ASN A 112 -3.89 3.96 9.73
N ILE A 113 -2.73 4.38 10.23
CA ILE A 113 -1.45 3.99 9.64
C ILE A 113 -0.57 3.27 10.64
N THR A 114 0.33 2.43 10.13
CA THR A 114 1.41 1.87 10.93
C THR A 114 2.46 2.94 11.19
N ALA A 115 3.30 2.72 12.21
CA ALA A 115 4.43 3.62 12.46
C ALA A 115 5.36 3.66 11.25
N LEU A 116 6.02 4.81 11.06
CA LEU A 116 6.94 4.99 9.94
C LEU A 116 8.15 4.07 10.11
N ALA A 117 8.46 3.31 9.07
CA ALA A 117 9.69 2.53 9.03
C ALA A 117 10.89 3.44 8.77
N SER A 118 12.11 2.92 8.97
CA SER A 118 13.33 3.71 8.77
C SER A 118 13.48 4.21 7.35
N ASN A 119 12.89 3.51 6.36
CA ASN A 119 12.90 3.94 4.96
C ASN A 119 11.71 4.83 4.60
N GLY A 120 10.95 5.29 5.58
CA GLY A 120 9.81 6.17 5.35
C GLY A 120 8.52 5.47 4.94
N HIS A 121 8.52 4.15 4.89
CA HIS A 121 7.35 3.36 4.51
C HIS A 121 6.34 3.29 5.66
N TYR A 122 5.04 3.30 5.31
CA TYR A 122 3.96 2.97 6.22
C TYR A 122 2.81 2.32 5.46
N ASN A 123 1.95 1.62 6.17
CA ASN A 123 0.75 1.01 5.61
C ASN A 123 -0.47 1.78 6.08
N LEU A 124 -1.37 2.07 5.15
CA LEU A 124 -2.66 2.70 5.45
C LEU A 124 -3.75 1.62 5.44
N PHE A 125 -4.37 1.41 6.60
CA PHE A 125 -5.57 0.58 6.70
C PHE A 125 -6.78 1.48 6.48
N GLU A 126 -7.39 1.36 5.32
CA GLU A 126 -8.45 2.27 4.87
C GLU A 126 -9.76 2.07 5.65
N PHE A 127 -10.39 3.20 6.00
CA PHE A 127 -11.80 3.18 6.40
C PHE A 127 -12.68 2.96 5.17
N PRO A 128 -13.94 2.48 5.33
CA PRO A 128 -14.78 2.13 4.18
C PRO A 128 -15.00 3.26 3.18
N SER A 129 -15.02 4.50 3.64
CA SER A 129 -15.25 5.66 2.76
C SER A 129 -13.98 6.17 2.07
N CYS A 130 -12.82 5.61 2.39
CA CYS A 130 -11.56 6.06 1.82
C CYS A 130 -11.50 5.77 0.31
N ASP A 131 -11.08 6.77 -0.45
CA ASP A 131 -10.83 6.60 -1.88
C ASP A 131 -9.70 7.53 -2.29
N LEU A 132 -8.47 7.03 -2.22
CA LEU A 132 -7.29 7.83 -2.55
C LEU A 132 -7.24 8.22 -4.02
N SER A 133 -7.96 7.52 -4.90
CA SER A 133 -8.00 7.89 -6.31
C SER A 133 -8.58 9.29 -6.52
N LYS A 134 -9.37 9.77 -5.57
CA LYS A 134 -9.98 11.10 -5.63
C LYS A 134 -9.05 12.21 -5.12
N THR A 135 -8.09 11.86 -4.27
CA THR A 135 -7.25 12.85 -3.57
C THR A 135 -5.79 12.79 -3.98
N PHE A 136 -5.31 11.63 -4.40
CA PHE A 136 -3.95 11.47 -4.88
C PHE A 136 -3.87 11.81 -6.36
N LYS A 137 -2.75 12.39 -6.77
CA LYS A 137 -2.51 12.79 -8.16
C LYS A 137 -1.24 12.14 -8.67
N LEU A 138 -1.28 11.76 -9.95
CA LEU A 138 -0.12 11.21 -10.62
C LEU A 138 0.99 12.25 -10.71
N GLU A 139 2.19 11.87 -10.27
CA GLU A 139 3.38 12.70 -10.42
C GLU A 139 3.92 12.60 -11.84
N GLU A 140 4.60 13.63 -12.31
CA GLU A 140 5.21 13.59 -13.62
C GLU A 140 6.38 12.62 -13.69
N GLY A 141 6.56 12.01 -14.85
CA GLY A 141 7.66 11.08 -15.10
C GLY A 141 7.35 9.67 -14.67
N LYS A 142 7.97 8.73 -15.36
CA LYS A 142 7.84 7.32 -15.04
C LYS A 142 9.08 6.83 -14.32
N LEU A 143 8.90 5.95 -13.33
CA LEU A 143 10.01 5.29 -12.65
C LEU A 143 10.66 4.24 -13.53
N TRP A 144 9.84 3.56 -14.34
CA TRP A 144 10.32 2.56 -15.28
C TRP A 144 10.47 3.18 -16.65
N LYS A 145 11.64 3.02 -17.25
CA LYS A 145 11.92 3.45 -18.62
C LYS A 145 12.43 2.26 -19.40
N GLN A 146 11.84 2.07 -20.56
CA GLN A 146 12.32 1.05 -21.49
C GLN A 146 13.65 1.46 -22.10
#